data_e11d8d8a1c107da88142b6ddaa64f560
#
_entry.id   e11d8d8a1c107da88142b6ddaa64f560
#
_cell.length_a   1.000
_cell.length_b   1.000
_cell.length_c   1.000
_cell.angle_alpha   90.00
_cell.angle_beta   90.00
_cell.angle_gamma   90.00
#
_symmetry.space_group_name_H-M   'P 1'
#
loop_
_entity.id
_entity.type
_entity.pdbx_description
1 polymer ?
#
loop_
_entity_poly.entity_id
_entity_poly.type
_entity_poly.pdbx_seq_one_letter_code
_entity_poly.pdbx_strand_id
1 'polypeptide(L)'
;MESQKPKIAMYVKRPFGEKLNASFDFLKENWKLLLKFTTYLLLPLCLIQALSLNGLMSGALSISAIASSTAMAASSSSLIAFGSYYGLYMFLYLIGIILLTSLVYGLIRTYNEREERLQGVTLGMLKPRLFRNIKRLLLMTGACILLVLFVGIFVGLLVALTPFTLFLTIPFIIAFSVPLALLAPIYLFEDITLMEAFKKTFRLGFATWGGVFLVSLLMGIIANVLQGVTMMPWYIATVVKYFFAMSDVGGSGEVTVSAGYSFFLYLMAVSYTHLRAHETC
;
A
#
# COMPACT_ATOMS: atom_id res chain seq x y z
N MET A 1 37.09 -17.65 2.42
CA MET A 1 36.72 -16.60 1.44
C MET A 1 35.35 -16.97 0.88
N GLU A 2 34.28 -16.42 1.46
CA GLU A 2 32.94 -16.56 0.85
C GLU A 2 32.96 -15.82 -0.49
N SER A 3 32.77 -16.53 -1.57
CA SER A 3 32.63 -15.97 -2.92
C SER A 3 31.39 -15.07 -2.89
N GLN A 4 31.61 -13.77 -2.72
CA GLN A 4 30.51 -12.80 -2.78
C GLN A 4 29.90 -12.89 -4.19
N LYS A 5 28.62 -13.26 -4.25
CA LYS A 5 27.88 -13.25 -5.52
C LYS A 5 28.08 -11.89 -6.21
N PRO A 6 28.20 -11.86 -7.54
CA PRO A 6 28.38 -10.59 -8.26
C PRO A 6 27.25 -9.62 -7.95
N LYS A 7 27.55 -8.31 -7.93
CA LYS A 7 26.57 -7.26 -7.68
C LYS A 7 25.44 -7.34 -8.72
N ILE A 8 24.20 -7.20 -8.27
CA ILE A 8 23.03 -7.22 -9.17
C ILE A 8 23.05 -5.96 -10.05
N ALA A 9 23.30 -6.11 -11.34
CA ALA A 9 23.31 -4.99 -12.28
C ALA A 9 21.87 -4.54 -12.58
N MET A 10 21.53 -3.28 -12.32
CA MET A 10 20.14 -2.78 -12.47
C MET A 10 19.76 -2.48 -13.94
N TYR A 11 20.70 -2.00 -14.74
CA TYR A 11 20.42 -1.54 -16.11
C TYR A 11 20.77 -2.59 -17.19
N VAL A 12 20.25 -3.82 -17.00
CA VAL A 12 20.47 -4.91 -17.96
C VAL A 12 19.13 -5.45 -18.44
N LYS A 13 19.03 -5.71 -19.75
CA LYS A 13 17.86 -6.40 -20.31
C LYS A 13 17.86 -7.85 -19.82
N ARG A 14 16.85 -8.25 -19.11
CA ARG A 14 16.67 -9.60 -18.59
C ARG A 14 15.34 -10.18 -19.06
N PRO A 15 15.30 -11.49 -19.35
CA PRO A 15 14.05 -12.21 -19.52
C PRO A 15 13.22 -12.17 -18.21
N PHE A 16 11.94 -12.46 -18.31
CA PHE A 16 10.99 -12.32 -17.19
C PHE A 16 11.44 -13.04 -15.91
N GLY A 17 11.83 -14.31 -16.01
CA GLY A 17 12.27 -15.10 -14.83
C GLY A 17 13.51 -14.52 -14.14
N GLU A 18 14.47 -14.01 -14.89
CA GLU A 18 15.67 -13.39 -14.32
C GLU A 18 15.37 -12.06 -13.62
N LYS A 19 14.34 -11.30 -14.06
CA LYS A 19 13.90 -10.09 -13.34
C LYS A 19 13.38 -10.43 -11.95
N LEU A 20 12.56 -11.48 -11.86
CA LEU A 20 12.03 -11.95 -10.57
C LEU A 20 13.15 -12.45 -9.67
N ASN A 21 14.04 -13.31 -10.20
CA ASN A 21 15.17 -13.84 -9.44
C ASN A 21 16.07 -12.72 -8.91
N ALA A 22 16.38 -11.71 -9.72
CA ALA A 22 17.17 -10.56 -9.30
C ALA A 22 16.48 -9.77 -8.16
N SER A 23 15.16 -9.63 -8.19
CA SER A 23 14.40 -8.97 -7.11
C SER A 23 14.45 -9.77 -5.81
N PHE A 24 14.25 -11.10 -5.90
CA PHE A 24 14.37 -11.97 -4.73
C PHE A 24 15.80 -12.06 -4.19
N ASP A 25 16.80 -12.06 -5.06
CA ASP A 25 18.21 -12.07 -4.63
C ASP A 25 18.55 -10.77 -3.90
N PHE A 26 18.07 -9.61 -4.37
CA PHE A 26 18.21 -8.33 -3.68
C PHE A 26 17.57 -8.37 -2.28
N LEU A 27 16.36 -8.90 -2.17
CA LEU A 27 15.66 -9.05 -0.89
C LEU A 27 16.43 -9.98 0.06
N LYS A 28 16.86 -11.17 -0.43
CA LYS A 28 17.62 -12.15 0.37
C LYS A 28 18.95 -11.58 0.85
N GLU A 29 19.63 -10.82 0.01
CA GLU A 29 20.92 -10.22 0.39
C GLU A 29 20.77 -9.16 1.48
N ASN A 30 19.70 -8.37 1.44
CA ASN A 30 19.54 -7.16 2.23
C ASN A 30 18.41 -7.23 3.28
N TRP A 31 17.76 -8.41 3.48
CA TRP A 31 16.55 -8.53 4.27
C TRP A 31 16.64 -7.99 5.70
N LYS A 32 17.78 -8.22 6.38
CA LYS A 32 18.00 -7.76 7.76
C LYS A 32 18.00 -6.23 7.85
N LEU A 33 18.65 -5.58 6.88
CA LEU A 33 18.75 -4.13 6.84
C LEU A 33 17.41 -3.50 6.41
N LEU A 34 16.74 -4.09 5.42
CA LEU A 34 15.41 -3.71 4.99
C LEU A 34 14.42 -3.80 6.16
N LEU A 35 14.37 -4.95 6.83
CA LEU A 35 13.49 -5.15 7.99
C LEU A 35 13.78 -4.14 9.09
N LYS A 36 15.05 -3.95 9.45
CA LYS A 36 15.44 -2.98 10.48
C LYS A 36 14.97 -1.57 10.17
N PHE A 37 15.20 -1.10 8.95
CA PHE A 37 14.85 0.29 8.59
C PHE A 37 13.34 0.47 8.41
N THR A 38 12.67 -0.52 7.83
CA THR A 38 11.22 -0.54 7.69
C THR A 38 10.53 -0.53 9.05
N THR A 39 10.94 -1.42 9.96
CA THR A 39 10.38 -1.47 11.31
C THR A 39 10.61 -0.16 12.05
N TYR A 40 11.83 0.37 12.04
CA TYR A 40 12.15 1.61 12.74
C TYR A 40 11.34 2.81 12.21
N LEU A 41 11.13 2.87 10.89
CA LEU A 41 10.43 3.99 10.26
C LEU A 41 8.91 3.86 10.37
N LEU A 42 8.37 2.65 10.19
CA LEU A 42 6.92 2.44 10.09
C LEU A 42 6.27 2.04 11.42
N LEU A 43 7.01 1.48 12.38
CA LEU A 43 6.43 1.00 13.64
C LEU A 43 5.59 2.07 14.37
N PRO A 44 6.10 3.32 14.58
CA PRO A 44 5.29 4.35 15.24
C PRO A 44 4.02 4.69 14.45
N LEU A 45 4.11 4.71 13.12
CA LEU A 45 2.97 4.96 12.26
C LEU A 45 1.94 3.81 12.33
N CYS A 46 2.41 2.56 12.31
CA CYS A 46 1.57 1.37 12.42
C CYS A 46 0.82 1.33 13.75
N LEU A 47 1.44 1.77 14.86
CA LEU A 47 0.78 1.86 16.17
C LEU A 47 -0.40 2.83 16.13
N ILE A 48 -0.20 4.04 15.61
CA ILE A 48 -1.27 5.05 15.51
C ILE A 48 -2.37 4.55 14.53
N GLN A 49 -1.98 3.92 13.43
CA GLN A 49 -2.92 3.39 12.45
C GLN A 49 -3.75 2.23 13.00
N ALA A 50 -3.17 1.37 13.84
CA ALA A 50 -3.90 0.30 14.51
C ALA A 50 -4.99 0.84 15.46
N LEU A 51 -4.72 1.95 16.18
CA LEU A 51 -5.72 2.62 16.99
C LEU A 51 -6.86 3.19 16.14
N SER A 52 -6.53 3.81 14.99
CA SER A 52 -7.53 4.32 14.05
C SER A 52 -8.41 3.20 13.48
N LEU A 53 -7.81 2.04 13.16
CA LEU A 53 -8.53 0.89 12.64
C LEU A 53 -9.50 0.31 13.69
N ASN A 54 -9.10 0.29 14.97
CA ASN A 54 -9.99 -0.13 16.05
C ASN A 54 -11.21 0.80 16.17
N GLY A 55 -11.01 2.12 16.11
CA GLY A 55 -12.10 3.10 16.10
C GLY A 55 -13.01 2.96 14.87
N LEU A 56 -12.45 2.64 13.72
CA LEU A 56 -13.17 2.36 12.49
C LEU A 56 -14.10 1.14 12.61
N MET A 57 -13.60 0.04 13.19
CA MET A 57 -14.39 -1.17 13.41
C MET A 57 -15.55 -0.94 14.38
N SER A 58 -15.31 -0.24 15.50
CA SER A 58 -16.37 0.10 16.45
C SER A 58 -17.43 1.01 15.82
N GLY A 59 -17.00 2.00 15.02
CA GLY A 59 -17.89 2.88 14.27
C GLY A 59 -18.73 2.15 13.21
N ALA A 60 -18.13 1.22 12.49
CA ALA A 60 -18.83 0.40 11.49
C ALA A 60 -19.90 -0.49 12.13
N LEU A 61 -19.60 -1.10 13.29
CA LEU A 61 -20.56 -1.91 14.03
C LEU A 61 -21.74 -1.05 14.56
N SER A 62 -21.48 0.15 15.06
CA SER A 62 -22.53 1.06 15.50
C SER A 62 -23.43 1.49 14.35
N ILE A 63 -22.89 1.79 13.18
CA ILE A 63 -23.68 2.14 11.99
C ILE A 63 -24.50 0.95 11.50
N SER A 64 -23.96 -0.28 11.50
CA SER A 64 -24.70 -1.47 11.10
C SER A 64 -25.84 -1.78 12.04
N ALA A 65 -25.66 -1.58 13.36
CA ALA A 65 -26.71 -1.73 14.36
C ALA A 65 -27.83 -0.70 14.19
N ILE A 66 -27.50 0.54 13.83
CA ILE A 66 -28.48 1.59 13.54
C ILE A 66 -29.24 1.30 12.24
N ALA A 67 -28.56 0.81 11.19
CA ALA A 67 -29.19 0.47 9.93
C ALA A 67 -30.17 -0.71 10.04
N SER A 68 -29.98 -1.61 11.01
CA SER A 68 -30.88 -2.73 11.31
C SER A 68 -32.06 -2.34 12.22
N SER A 69 -31.96 -1.21 12.93
CA SER A 69 -33.04 -0.64 13.70
C SER A 69 -33.87 0.34 12.86
N THR A 70 -35.20 0.30 12.98
CA THR A 70 -36.13 1.24 12.31
C THR A 70 -35.93 2.73 12.72
N ALA A 71 -34.99 2.99 13.61
CA ALA A 71 -34.59 4.33 14.02
C ALA A 71 -33.64 4.94 12.98
N MET A 72 -34.20 5.58 11.98
CA MET A 72 -33.54 6.28 10.89
C MET A 72 -32.80 7.57 11.30
N ALA A 73 -32.61 7.79 12.57
CA ALA A 73 -31.75 8.80 13.15
C ALA A 73 -30.41 8.18 13.54
N ALA A 74 -29.67 7.68 12.56
CA ALA A 74 -28.23 7.52 12.72
C ALA A 74 -27.74 8.89 13.19
N SER A 75 -27.37 8.99 14.47
CA SER A 75 -26.95 10.27 15.00
C SER A 75 -25.82 10.76 14.10
N SER A 76 -25.94 11.98 13.57
CA SER A 76 -24.90 12.61 12.73
C SER A 76 -23.51 12.49 13.37
N SER A 77 -23.45 12.36 14.69
CA SER A 77 -22.25 12.11 15.47
C SER A 77 -21.55 10.78 15.16
N SER A 78 -22.28 9.66 14.96
CA SER A 78 -21.66 8.37 14.64
C SER A 78 -21.08 8.33 13.21
N LEU A 79 -21.74 8.98 12.27
CA LEU A 79 -21.23 9.14 10.90
C LEU A 79 -19.99 10.03 10.86
N ILE A 80 -19.99 11.14 11.61
CA ILE A 80 -18.83 12.03 11.73
C ILE A 80 -17.65 11.29 12.38
N ALA A 81 -17.91 10.55 13.48
CA ALA A 81 -16.87 9.77 14.14
C ALA A 81 -16.28 8.71 13.21
N PHE A 82 -17.11 7.94 12.51
CA PHE A 82 -16.65 6.96 11.51
C PHE A 82 -15.85 7.64 10.41
N GLY A 83 -16.35 8.73 9.85
CA GLY A 83 -15.66 9.49 8.79
C GLY A 83 -14.31 10.03 9.25
N SER A 84 -14.20 10.50 10.50
CA SER A 84 -12.94 11.00 11.07
C SER A 84 -11.89 9.89 11.26
N TYR A 85 -12.29 8.73 11.78
CA TYR A 85 -11.40 7.56 11.88
C TYR A 85 -10.97 7.03 10.50
N TYR A 86 -11.89 7.00 9.54
CA TYR A 86 -11.59 6.61 8.18
C TYR A 86 -10.61 7.58 7.50
N GLY A 87 -10.85 8.87 7.64
CA GLY A 87 -9.97 9.92 7.12
C GLY A 87 -8.56 9.84 7.74
N LEU A 88 -8.47 9.66 9.05
CA LEU A 88 -7.20 9.49 9.76
C LEU A 88 -6.47 8.22 9.29
N TYR A 89 -7.18 7.11 9.18
CA TYR A 89 -6.62 5.85 8.69
C TYR A 89 -6.05 6.00 7.27
N MET A 90 -6.81 6.60 6.36
CA MET A 90 -6.38 6.83 4.98
C MET A 90 -5.18 7.78 4.88
N PHE A 91 -5.18 8.84 5.70
CA PHE A 91 -4.07 9.78 5.76
C PHE A 91 -2.78 9.11 6.24
N LEU A 92 -2.84 8.33 7.31
CA LEU A 92 -1.70 7.58 7.83
C LEU A 92 -1.23 6.51 6.84
N TYR A 93 -2.15 5.87 6.13
CA TYR A 93 -1.85 4.90 5.08
C TYR A 93 -1.06 5.54 3.93
N LEU A 94 -1.48 6.70 3.46
CA LEU A 94 -0.75 7.45 2.43
C LEU A 94 0.65 7.85 2.89
N ILE A 95 0.80 8.32 4.13
CA ILE A 95 2.13 8.63 4.69
C ILE A 95 3.00 7.36 4.71
N GLY A 96 2.44 6.23 5.14
CA GLY A 96 3.15 4.95 5.18
C GLY A 96 3.66 4.50 3.81
N ILE A 97 2.82 4.58 2.78
CA ILE A 97 3.22 4.26 1.40
C ILE A 97 4.35 5.18 0.93
N ILE A 98 4.24 6.48 1.16
CA ILE A 98 5.26 7.46 0.75
C ILE A 98 6.59 7.18 1.46
N LEU A 99 6.57 6.92 2.77
CA LEU A 99 7.77 6.62 3.55
C LEU A 99 8.43 5.32 3.08
N LEU A 100 7.64 4.27 2.90
CA LEU A 100 8.13 2.97 2.46
C LEU A 100 8.73 3.05 1.06
N THR A 101 7.99 3.63 0.11
CA THR A 101 8.45 3.81 -1.28
C THR A 101 9.73 4.65 -1.30
N SER A 102 9.78 5.74 -0.54
CA SER A 102 10.98 6.58 -0.43
C SER A 102 12.19 5.81 0.12
N LEU A 103 11.98 4.97 1.14
CA LEU A 103 13.02 4.14 1.74
C LEU A 103 13.57 3.13 0.74
N VAL A 104 12.68 2.39 0.08
CA VAL A 104 13.05 1.33 -0.87
C VAL A 104 13.83 1.90 -2.05
N TYR A 105 13.31 2.92 -2.70
CA TYR A 105 14.01 3.54 -3.83
C TYR A 105 15.32 4.22 -3.39
N GLY A 106 15.37 4.78 -2.18
CA GLY A 106 16.58 5.30 -1.58
C GLY A 106 17.65 4.21 -1.38
N LEU A 107 17.25 3.05 -0.89
CA LEU A 107 18.14 1.89 -0.70
C LEU A 107 18.61 1.30 -2.02
N ILE A 108 17.70 1.11 -2.99
CA ILE A 108 18.04 0.61 -4.32
C ILE A 108 19.06 1.54 -5.01
N ARG A 109 18.84 2.84 -4.95
CA ARG A 109 19.77 3.83 -5.51
C ARG A 109 21.13 3.78 -4.80
N THR A 110 21.14 3.69 -3.47
CA THR A 110 22.37 3.57 -2.68
C THR A 110 23.11 2.27 -2.99
N TYR A 111 22.39 1.16 -3.13
CA TYR A 111 22.98 -0.12 -3.55
C TYR A 111 23.66 -0.02 -4.92
N ASN A 112 23.04 0.69 -5.87
CA ASN A 112 23.59 0.84 -7.20
C ASN A 112 24.83 1.74 -7.24
N GLU A 113 24.86 2.82 -6.45
CA GLU A 113 25.95 3.80 -6.46
C GLU A 113 27.20 3.34 -5.67
N ARG A 114 27.03 2.51 -4.60
CA ARG A 114 28.14 2.08 -3.75
C ARG A 114 28.71 0.72 -4.21
N GLU A 115 30.04 0.60 -4.24
CA GLU A 115 30.70 -0.70 -4.51
C GLU A 115 30.47 -1.69 -3.37
N GLU A 116 30.49 -1.21 -2.14
CA GLU A 116 30.25 -2.01 -0.91
C GLU A 116 28.76 -2.39 -0.72
N ARG A 117 27.92 -2.16 -1.73
CA ARG A 117 26.47 -2.42 -1.69
C ARG A 117 25.78 -1.64 -0.53
N LEU A 118 25.05 -2.32 0.35
CA LEU A 118 24.40 -1.72 1.52
C LEU A 118 25.16 -1.97 2.84
N GLN A 119 26.39 -2.50 2.80
CA GLN A 119 27.16 -2.73 4.02
C GLN A 119 27.50 -1.41 4.71
N GLY A 120 27.32 -1.33 6.02
CA GLY A 120 27.60 -0.13 6.81
C GLY A 120 26.67 1.06 6.56
N VAL A 121 25.58 0.89 5.80
CA VAL A 121 24.61 1.96 5.58
C VAL A 121 23.80 2.23 6.86
N THR A 122 23.79 3.51 7.27
CA THR A 122 23.00 3.99 8.41
C THR A 122 21.82 4.85 7.93
N LEU A 123 20.78 4.94 8.76
CA LEU A 123 19.64 5.83 8.46
C LEU A 123 20.05 7.30 8.32
N GLY A 124 21.10 7.72 9.05
CA GLY A 124 21.66 9.08 8.94
C GLY A 124 22.16 9.40 7.53
N MET A 125 22.82 8.45 6.88
CA MET A 125 23.29 8.59 5.50
C MET A 125 22.16 8.65 4.48
N LEU A 126 21.06 7.94 4.75
CA LEU A 126 19.88 7.91 3.88
C LEU A 126 18.98 9.14 4.05
N LYS A 127 19.01 9.78 5.22
CA LYS A 127 18.12 10.90 5.59
C LYS A 127 17.97 11.97 4.50
N PRO A 128 19.04 12.55 3.92
CA PRO A 128 18.89 13.59 2.89
C PRO A 128 18.19 13.09 1.63
N ARG A 129 18.48 11.84 1.22
CA ARG A 129 17.81 11.19 0.07
C ARG A 129 16.35 10.91 0.38
N LEU A 130 16.08 10.41 1.58
CA LEU A 130 14.73 10.11 2.04
C LEU A 130 13.85 11.36 1.98
N PHE A 131 14.30 12.48 2.52
CA PHE A 131 13.56 13.75 2.50
C PHE A 131 13.31 14.25 1.07
N ARG A 132 14.31 14.16 0.20
CA ARG A 132 14.13 14.53 -1.22
C ARG A 132 13.09 13.66 -1.90
N ASN A 133 13.17 12.35 -1.72
CA ASN A 133 12.21 11.40 -2.28
C ASN A 133 10.80 11.61 -1.73
N ILE A 134 10.65 11.87 -0.42
CA ILE A 134 9.35 12.17 0.21
C ILE A 134 8.70 13.39 -0.44
N LYS A 135 9.45 14.50 -0.61
CA LYS A 135 8.91 15.71 -1.27
C LYS A 135 8.42 15.41 -2.69
N ARG A 136 9.21 14.66 -3.46
CA ARG A 136 8.85 14.28 -4.83
C ARG A 136 7.64 13.34 -4.85
N LEU A 137 7.59 12.36 -3.97
CA LEU A 137 6.46 11.45 -3.85
C LEU A 137 5.19 12.14 -3.39
N LEU A 138 5.26 13.11 -2.47
CA LEU A 138 4.11 13.91 -2.07
C LEU A 138 3.51 14.67 -3.25
N LEU A 139 4.35 15.31 -4.06
CA LEU A 139 3.90 16.02 -5.26
C LEU A 139 3.28 15.04 -6.28
N MET A 140 3.93 13.90 -6.51
CA MET A 140 3.43 12.86 -7.40
C MET A 140 2.09 12.29 -6.92
N THR A 141 2.01 11.94 -5.63
CA THR A 141 0.78 11.39 -5.01
C THR A 141 -0.36 12.40 -5.08
N GLY A 142 -0.10 13.68 -4.80
CA GLY A 142 -1.08 14.74 -4.94
C GLY A 142 -1.61 14.86 -6.38
N ALA A 143 -0.71 14.83 -7.36
CA ALA A 143 -1.10 14.85 -8.77
C ALA A 143 -1.90 13.60 -9.18
N CYS A 144 -1.51 12.41 -8.70
CA CYS A 144 -2.24 11.17 -8.94
C CYS A 144 -3.64 11.21 -8.29
N ILE A 145 -3.77 11.74 -7.08
CA ILE A 145 -5.09 11.92 -6.42
C ILE A 145 -5.99 12.83 -7.25
N LEU A 146 -5.47 13.97 -7.71
CA LEU A 146 -6.23 14.89 -8.58
C LEU A 146 -6.64 14.21 -9.89
N LEU A 147 -5.75 13.43 -10.50
CA LEU A 147 -6.04 12.66 -11.70
C LEU A 147 -7.16 11.64 -11.45
N VAL A 148 -7.07 10.88 -10.36
CA VAL A 148 -8.08 9.87 -9.99
C VAL A 148 -9.43 10.52 -9.70
N LEU A 149 -9.45 11.67 -9.00
CA LEU A 149 -10.67 12.43 -8.76
C LEU A 149 -11.30 12.92 -10.07
N PHE A 150 -10.50 13.48 -10.96
CA PHE A 150 -10.97 13.94 -12.27
C PHE A 150 -11.57 12.79 -13.10
N VAL A 151 -10.84 11.67 -13.21
CA VAL A 151 -11.31 10.47 -13.92
C VAL A 151 -12.54 9.89 -13.24
N GLY A 152 -12.57 9.84 -11.91
CA GLY A 152 -13.69 9.32 -11.12
C GLY A 152 -14.98 10.14 -11.34
N ILE A 153 -14.88 11.48 -11.33
CA ILE A 153 -16.02 12.36 -11.62
C ILE A 153 -16.49 12.14 -13.07
N PHE A 154 -15.55 12.09 -14.01
CA PHE A 154 -15.89 11.87 -15.42
C PHE A 154 -16.59 10.54 -15.67
N VAL A 155 -16.05 9.44 -15.09
CA VAL A 155 -16.67 8.11 -15.17
C VAL A 155 -18.02 8.10 -14.45
N GLY A 156 -18.13 8.74 -13.29
CA GLY A 156 -19.39 8.84 -12.55
C GLY A 156 -20.49 9.53 -13.37
N LEU A 157 -20.15 10.61 -14.07
CA LEU A 157 -21.09 11.29 -14.98
C LEU A 157 -21.52 10.38 -16.15
N LEU A 158 -20.57 9.63 -16.74
CA LEU A 158 -20.89 8.69 -17.81
C LEU A 158 -21.82 7.55 -17.33
N VAL A 159 -21.56 7.01 -16.15
CA VAL A 159 -22.38 5.94 -15.54
C VAL A 159 -23.78 6.44 -15.19
N ALA A 160 -23.91 7.71 -14.75
CA ALA A 160 -25.20 8.33 -14.49
C ALA A 160 -26.06 8.47 -15.78
N LEU A 161 -25.42 8.60 -16.95
CA LEU A 161 -26.12 8.61 -18.24
C LEU A 161 -26.57 7.21 -18.64
N THR A 162 -25.68 6.25 -18.59
CA THR A 162 -25.99 4.82 -18.90
C THR A 162 -25.03 3.88 -18.13
N PRO A 163 -25.55 2.91 -17.33
CA PRO A 163 -24.71 1.94 -16.63
C PRO A 163 -23.83 1.08 -17.55
N PHE A 164 -24.22 0.92 -18.82
CA PHE A 164 -23.44 0.19 -19.83
C PHE A 164 -22.07 0.80 -20.11
N THR A 165 -21.87 2.09 -19.80
CA THR A 165 -20.57 2.74 -19.94
C THR A 165 -19.49 2.13 -19.05
N LEU A 166 -19.85 1.48 -17.94
CA LEU A 166 -18.91 0.72 -17.12
C LEU A 166 -18.18 -0.39 -17.89
N PHE A 167 -18.90 -1.06 -18.81
CA PHE A 167 -18.30 -2.12 -19.61
C PHE A 167 -17.18 -1.64 -20.53
N LEU A 168 -17.26 -0.40 -20.96
CA LEU A 168 -16.24 0.23 -21.78
C LEU A 168 -15.15 0.90 -20.94
N THR A 169 -15.51 1.56 -19.84
CA THR A 169 -14.56 2.32 -19.02
C THR A 169 -13.62 1.45 -18.20
N ILE A 170 -14.08 0.26 -17.71
CA ILE A 170 -13.24 -0.64 -16.92
C ILE A 170 -12.00 -1.12 -17.70
N PRO A 171 -12.10 -1.68 -18.93
CA PRO A 171 -10.93 -2.05 -19.71
C PRO A 171 -9.99 -0.86 -19.98
N PHE A 172 -10.54 0.33 -20.21
CA PHE A 172 -9.76 1.55 -20.43
C PHE A 172 -8.96 1.92 -19.17
N ILE A 173 -9.58 1.91 -18.00
CA ILE A 173 -8.92 2.19 -16.73
C ILE A 173 -7.78 1.19 -16.50
N ILE A 174 -8.02 -0.11 -16.73
CA ILE A 174 -6.99 -1.15 -16.61
C ILE A 174 -5.84 -0.88 -17.57
N ALA A 175 -6.12 -0.59 -18.85
CA ALA A 175 -5.10 -0.34 -19.86
C ALA A 175 -4.19 0.85 -19.48
N PHE A 176 -4.75 1.91 -18.90
CA PHE A 176 -4.00 3.10 -18.49
C PHE A 176 -3.34 2.97 -17.12
N SER A 177 -3.85 2.12 -16.21
CA SER A 177 -3.27 1.92 -14.88
C SER A 177 -1.90 1.19 -14.94
N VAL A 178 -1.74 0.27 -15.89
CA VAL A 178 -0.49 -0.49 -16.06
C VAL A 178 0.72 0.41 -16.34
N PRO A 179 0.68 1.35 -17.31
CA PRO A 179 1.75 2.32 -17.48
C PRO A 179 2.04 3.13 -16.22
N LEU A 180 1.03 3.54 -15.46
CA LEU A 180 1.20 4.36 -14.24
C LEU A 180 2.05 3.67 -13.16
N ALA A 181 2.14 2.34 -13.16
CA ALA A 181 3.03 1.62 -12.26
C ALA A 181 4.51 2.01 -12.44
N LEU A 182 4.90 2.49 -13.63
CA LEU A 182 6.26 2.95 -13.91
C LEU A 182 6.52 4.41 -13.49
N LEU A 183 5.49 5.14 -13.03
CA LEU A 183 5.63 6.57 -12.73
C LEU A 183 6.60 6.82 -11.57
N ALA A 184 6.44 6.08 -10.47
CA ALA A 184 7.30 6.24 -9.29
C ALA A 184 8.78 5.93 -9.58
N PRO A 185 9.15 4.79 -10.18
CA PRO A 185 10.53 4.52 -10.51
C PRO A 185 11.12 5.54 -11.49
N ILE A 186 10.43 5.89 -12.57
CA ILE A 186 10.92 6.87 -13.54
C ILE A 186 11.15 8.23 -12.87
N TYR A 187 10.16 8.71 -12.10
CA TYR A 187 10.24 10.01 -11.47
C TYR A 187 11.34 10.11 -10.41
N LEU A 188 11.59 9.04 -9.64
CA LEU A 188 12.58 9.06 -8.57
C LEU A 188 14.01 8.79 -9.05
N PHE A 189 14.20 7.96 -10.10
CA PHE A 189 15.54 7.62 -10.57
C PHE A 189 16.11 8.63 -11.57
N GLU A 190 15.27 9.21 -12.42
CA GLU A 190 15.76 10.07 -13.50
C GLU A 190 15.85 11.56 -13.12
N ASP A 191 15.37 11.95 -11.94
CA ASP A 191 15.39 13.34 -11.43
C ASP A 191 14.76 14.39 -12.40
N ILE A 192 13.82 13.96 -13.25
CA ILE A 192 13.09 14.79 -14.22
C ILE A 192 11.87 15.47 -13.59
N THR A 193 11.24 16.38 -14.32
CA THR A 193 9.99 17.03 -13.90
C THR A 193 8.82 16.02 -13.90
N LEU A 194 7.78 16.29 -13.10
CA LEU A 194 6.63 15.39 -13.00
C LEU A 194 5.92 15.21 -14.36
N MET A 195 5.80 16.28 -15.16
CA MET A 195 5.15 16.23 -16.47
C MET A 195 5.97 15.41 -17.48
N GLU A 196 7.29 15.52 -17.45
CA GLU A 196 8.17 14.69 -18.27
C GLU A 196 8.11 13.22 -17.85
N ALA A 197 8.06 12.96 -16.53
CA ALA A 197 7.87 11.63 -16.00
C ALA A 197 6.55 11.01 -16.49
N PHE A 198 5.44 11.75 -16.46
CA PHE A 198 4.16 11.30 -17.01
C PHE A 198 4.27 10.94 -18.50
N LYS A 199 4.78 11.84 -19.34
CA LYS A 199 4.95 11.58 -20.77
C LYS A 199 5.82 10.34 -21.03
N LYS A 200 6.92 10.20 -20.29
CA LYS A 200 7.84 9.06 -20.42
C LYS A 200 7.20 7.76 -19.94
N THR A 201 6.47 7.81 -18.85
CA THR A 201 5.72 6.69 -18.27
C THR A 201 4.73 6.11 -19.29
N PHE A 202 3.93 6.93 -19.93
CA PHE A 202 2.98 6.44 -20.93
C PHE A 202 3.69 5.92 -22.17
N ARG A 203 4.71 6.60 -22.65
CA ARG A 203 5.48 6.14 -23.83
C ARG A 203 6.16 4.79 -23.59
N LEU A 204 6.83 4.62 -22.46
CA LEU A 204 7.51 3.37 -22.10
C LEU A 204 6.50 2.29 -21.67
N GLY A 205 5.50 2.68 -20.88
CA GLY A 205 4.51 1.77 -20.34
C GLY A 205 3.67 1.11 -21.42
N PHE A 206 3.25 1.85 -22.46
CA PHE A 206 2.55 1.24 -23.58
C PHE A 206 3.48 0.39 -24.46
N ALA A 207 4.73 0.80 -24.64
CA ALA A 207 5.72 0.00 -25.40
C ALA A 207 6.07 -1.34 -24.72
N THR A 208 5.97 -1.40 -23.39
CA THR A 208 6.30 -2.59 -22.57
C THR A 208 5.10 -3.11 -21.78
N TRP A 209 3.88 -2.78 -22.20
CA TRP A 209 2.65 -3.00 -21.45
C TRP A 209 2.49 -4.44 -20.96
N GLY A 210 2.66 -5.43 -21.85
CA GLY A 210 2.52 -6.85 -21.50
C GLY A 210 3.54 -7.32 -20.44
N GLY A 211 4.77 -6.84 -20.52
CA GLY A 211 5.81 -7.17 -19.54
C GLY A 211 5.55 -6.55 -18.18
N VAL A 212 5.16 -5.28 -18.14
CA VAL A 212 4.80 -4.57 -16.89
C VAL A 212 3.56 -5.18 -16.28
N PHE A 213 2.53 -5.45 -17.08
CA PHE A 213 1.30 -6.10 -16.63
C PHE A 213 1.58 -7.47 -15.99
N LEU A 214 2.35 -8.32 -16.66
CA LEU A 214 2.65 -9.66 -16.18
C LEU A 214 3.44 -9.65 -14.86
N VAL A 215 4.46 -8.78 -14.76
CA VAL A 215 5.23 -8.61 -13.50
C VAL A 215 4.31 -8.10 -12.39
N SER A 216 3.51 -7.06 -12.64
CA SER A 216 2.61 -6.49 -11.65
C SER A 216 1.53 -7.50 -11.21
N LEU A 217 0.99 -8.28 -12.16
CA LEU A 217 -0.01 -9.31 -11.86
C LEU A 217 0.59 -10.41 -10.96
N LEU A 218 1.76 -10.93 -11.32
CA LEU A 218 2.39 -12.00 -10.56
C LEU A 218 2.80 -11.53 -9.16
N MET A 219 3.45 -10.37 -9.07
CA MET A 219 3.80 -9.79 -7.77
C MET A 219 2.56 -9.49 -6.93
N GLY A 220 1.50 -8.98 -7.56
CA GLY A 220 0.21 -8.76 -6.90
C GLY A 220 -0.42 -10.06 -6.36
N ILE A 221 -0.35 -11.17 -7.09
CA ILE A 221 -0.83 -12.48 -6.62
C ILE A 221 0.01 -12.94 -5.41
N ILE A 222 1.33 -12.90 -5.50
CA ILE A 222 2.23 -13.28 -4.40
C ILE A 222 1.94 -12.42 -3.16
N ALA A 223 1.82 -11.11 -3.33
CA ALA A 223 1.49 -10.18 -2.26
C ALA A 223 0.14 -10.51 -1.60
N ASN A 224 -0.90 -10.76 -2.42
CA ASN A 224 -2.22 -11.11 -1.90
C ASN A 224 -2.23 -12.43 -1.12
N VAL A 225 -1.52 -13.46 -1.60
CA VAL A 225 -1.39 -14.76 -0.89
C VAL A 225 -0.70 -14.56 0.45
N LEU A 226 0.44 -13.87 0.48
CA LEU A 226 1.17 -13.58 1.71
C LEU A 226 0.32 -12.76 2.69
N GLN A 227 -0.38 -11.75 2.19
CA GLN A 227 -1.31 -10.95 2.98
C GLN A 227 -2.43 -11.82 3.56
N GLY A 228 -3.06 -12.66 2.75
CA GLY A 228 -4.13 -13.56 3.19
C GLY A 228 -3.70 -14.46 4.36
N VAL A 229 -2.51 -15.07 4.23
CA VAL A 229 -1.97 -15.93 5.30
C VAL A 229 -1.70 -15.13 6.59
N THR A 230 -1.11 -13.96 6.47
CA THR A 230 -0.75 -13.13 7.65
C THR A 230 -1.98 -12.51 8.31
N MET A 231 -3.02 -12.22 7.52
CA MET A 231 -4.29 -11.66 8.00
C MET A 231 -5.25 -12.71 8.57
N MET A 232 -5.00 -14.02 8.36
CA MET A 232 -5.85 -15.11 8.85
C MET A 232 -6.25 -14.95 10.33
N PRO A 233 -5.34 -14.69 11.27
CA PRO A 233 -5.71 -14.54 12.70
C PRO A 233 -6.72 -13.40 12.92
N TRP A 234 -6.55 -12.30 12.18
CA TRP A 234 -7.45 -11.16 12.24
C TRP A 234 -8.83 -11.47 11.65
N TYR A 235 -8.90 -12.16 10.51
CA TYR A 235 -10.17 -12.58 9.92
C TYR A 235 -10.91 -13.53 10.83
N ILE A 236 -10.23 -14.54 11.39
CA ILE A 236 -10.85 -15.49 12.34
C ILE A 236 -11.40 -14.76 13.54
N ALA A 237 -10.62 -13.88 14.17
CA ALA A 237 -11.07 -13.11 15.33
C ALA A 237 -12.28 -12.20 14.99
N THR A 238 -12.30 -11.61 13.80
CA THR A 238 -13.40 -10.76 13.34
C THR A 238 -14.67 -11.58 13.12
N VAL A 239 -14.58 -12.74 12.47
CA VAL A 239 -15.71 -13.65 12.22
C VAL A 239 -16.27 -14.16 13.55
N VAL A 240 -15.41 -14.59 14.46
CA VAL A 240 -15.82 -15.05 15.80
C VAL A 240 -16.55 -13.94 16.56
N LYS A 241 -15.97 -12.75 16.58
CA LYS A 241 -16.60 -11.58 17.24
C LYS A 241 -17.96 -11.24 16.62
N TYR A 242 -18.06 -11.28 15.29
CA TYR A 242 -19.31 -11.01 14.59
C TYR A 242 -20.37 -12.09 14.85
N PHE A 243 -19.96 -13.37 14.85
CA PHE A 243 -20.85 -14.49 15.15
C PHE A 243 -21.44 -14.40 16.57
N PHE A 244 -20.61 -14.11 17.57
CA PHE A 244 -21.08 -13.94 18.94
C PHE A 244 -21.96 -12.69 19.09
N ALA A 245 -21.64 -11.60 18.42
CA ALA A 245 -22.48 -10.40 18.44
C ALA A 245 -23.88 -10.64 17.81
N MET A 246 -23.99 -11.52 16.82
CA MET A 246 -25.28 -11.89 16.21
C MET A 246 -26.04 -12.95 17.04
N SER A 247 -25.35 -13.86 17.72
CA SER A 247 -25.98 -14.88 18.55
C SER A 247 -26.49 -14.34 19.89
N ASP A 248 -25.98 -13.19 20.32
CA ASP A 248 -26.29 -12.54 21.59
C ASP A 248 -27.55 -11.64 21.56
N VAL A 249 -28.47 -11.89 20.64
CA VAL A 249 -29.81 -11.24 20.62
C VAL A 249 -30.65 -11.59 21.86
N GLY A 250 -30.11 -12.39 22.79
CA GLY A 250 -30.81 -12.82 23.99
C GLY A 250 -30.02 -12.81 25.31
N GLY A 251 -28.77 -12.37 25.37
CA GLY A 251 -28.01 -12.42 26.61
C GLY A 251 -26.83 -11.45 26.65
N SER A 252 -26.68 -10.70 27.70
CA SER A 252 -25.71 -9.67 28.01
C SER A 252 -24.27 -10.18 28.22
N GLY A 253 -23.75 -11.02 27.33
CA GLY A 253 -22.39 -11.51 27.38
C GLY A 253 -21.49 -10.75 26.38
N GLU A 254 -20.98 -9.59 26.78
CA GLU A 254 -19.87 -8.96 26.06
C GLU A 254 -18.68 -9.92 25.99
N VAL A 255 -18.46 -10.53 24.82
CA VAL A 255 -17.19 -11.23 24.57
C VAL A 255 -16.10 -10.16 24.52
N THR A 256 -15.57 -9.83 25.68
CA THR A 256 -14.43 -8.95 25.84
C THR A 256 -13.17 -9.69 25.35
N VAL A 257 -12.95 -9.67 24.04
CA VAL A 257 -11.61 -9.90 23.52
C VAL A 257 -10.75 -8.80 24.14
N SER A 258 -9.72 -9.18 24.90
CA SER A 258 -8.91 -8.19 25.63
C SER A 258 -8.46 -7.11 24.66
N ALA A 259 -8.54 -5.83 25.06
CA ALA A 259 -8.16 -4.70 24.23
C ALA A 259 -6.72 -4.86 23.67
N GLY A 260 -5.84 -5.50 24.44
CA GLY A 260 -4.47 -5.82 24.01
C GLY A 260 -4.41 -6.82 22.85
N TYR A 261 -5.24 -7.87 22.87
CA TYR A 261 -5.30 -8.85 21.78
C TYR A 261 -5.87 -8.24 20.50
N SER A 262 -6.95 -7.46 20.61
CA SER A 262 -7.50 -6.71 19.47
C SER A 262 -6.46 -5.75 18.89
N PHE A 263 -5.75 -5.00 19.74
CA PHE A 263 -4.70 -4.10 19.34
C PHE A 263 -3.55 -4.82 18.61
N PHE A 264 -3.10 -5.97 19.14
CA PHE A 264 -2.07 -6.79 18.49
C PHE A 264 -2.50 -7.28 17.11
N LEU A 265 -3.74 -7.75 16.95
CA LEU A 265 -4.27 -8.17 15.66
C LEU A 265 -4.36 -7.01 14.65
N TYR A 266 -4.80 -5.82 15.11
CA TYR A 266 -4.81 -4.64 14.27
C TYR A 266 -3.41 -4.17 13.89
N LEU A 267 -2.45 -4.26 14.81
CA LEU A 267 -1.06 -3.95 14.54
C LEU A 267 -0.47 -4.87 13.47
N MET A 268 -0.73 -6.17 13.58
CA MET A 268 -0.34 -7.16 12.56
C MET A 268 -0.96 -6.82 11.20
N ALA A 269 -2.26 -6.55 11.17
CA ALA A 269 -2.97 -6.18 9.94
C ALA A 269 -2.37 -4.94 9.27
N VAL A 270 -2.11 -3.88 10.04
CA VAL A 270 -1.56 -2.63 9.53
C VAL A 270 -0.11 -2.77 9.09
N SER A 271 0.72 -3.43 9.89
CA SER A 271 2.14 -3.67 9.52
C SER A 271 2.24 -4.40 8.19
N TYR A 272 1.32 -5.32 7.93
CA TYR A 272 1.33 -6.09 6.70
C TYR A 272 0.81 -5.32 5.49
N THR A 273 -0.20 -4.46 5.65
CA THR A 273 -0.67 -3.59 4.56
C THR A 273 0.43 -2.65 4.08
N HIS A 274 1.30 -2.19 4.98
CA HIS A 274 2.47 -1.40 4.61
C HIS A 274 3.55 -2.23 3.90
N LEU A 275 3.77 -3.47 4.31
CA LEU A 275 4.69 -4.38 3.60
C LEU A 275 4.22 -4.68 2.18
N ARG A 276 2.91 -4.80 1.96
CA ARG A 276 2.33 -5.00 0.62
C ARG A 276 2.59 -3.82 -0.33
N ALA A 277 2.54 -2.59 0.15
CA ALA A 277 2.84 -1.42 -0.66
C ALA A 277 4.26 -1.47 -1.27
N HIS A 278 5.16 -2.26 -0.67
CA HIS A 278 6.52 -2.49 -1.14
C HIS A 278 6.59 -3.41 -2.37
N GLU A 279 5.67 -4.35 -2.52
CA GLU A 279 5.72 -5.35 -3.60
C GLU A 279 5.11 -4.83 -4.91
N THR A 280 4.31 -3.75 -4.83
CA THR A 280 3.70 -3.09 -5.99
C THR A 280 4.57 -1.97 -6.59
N CYS A 281 5.71 -1.69 -5.99
CA CYS A 281 6.77 -0.81 -6.51
C CYS A 281 7.99 -1.61 -6.94
#